data_4891c43a9d7a7370a7839c5ce8e17ebd
#
_entry.id   4891c43a9d7a7370a7839c5ce8e17ebd
#
_cell.length_a   1.000
_cell.length_b   1.000
_cell.length_c   1.000
_cell.angle_alpha   90.00
_cell.angle_beta   90.00
_cell.angle_gamma   90.00
#
_symmetry.space_group_name_H-M   'P 1'
#
loop_
_entity.id
_entity.type
_entity.pdbx_description
1 polymer ?
#
loop_
_entity_poly.entity_id
_entity_poly.type
_entity_poly.pdbx_seq_one_letter_code
_entity_poly.pdbx_strand_id
1 'polypeptide(L)'
;SALIVGSALGVSGMGLQVLLRNPLASPWILGLSSGAGLGVMAIMFAEHSTGMTFAGGQTVGAILGAIVSLMLVYALSRRRGGIDPMSMVLVGVVISVLCGSGIMILQHLVPMGLRGSFTTWLMGGLPEIESWQRLGLLGALVLACTWLVAWWGPTLDAVCLSDDEATSVGVNLPSIRRRLFLVSSVLAAVGVILAGPIAFVGLIAPHAARLMMCCSHRVLTVGTALLGALLLITADDLRQLVDLGTGRLPIGIVTSIVGGLLFLLLLVRGRG
;
A
#
# COMPACT_ATOMS: atom_id res chain seq x y z
N SER A 1 6.60 -4.92 -13.94
CA SER A 1 6.10 -4.97 -12.53
C SER A 1 6.23 -3.61 -11.86
N ALA A 2 7.40 -2.91 -11.89
CA ALA A 2 7.62 -1.63 -11.19
C ALA A 2 6.58 -0.54 -11.51
N LEU A 3 6.25 -0.36 -12.80
CA LEU A 3 5.23 0.60 -13.22
C LEU A 3 3.87 0.33 -12.58
N ILE A 4 3.41 -0.93 -12.58
CA ILE A 4 2.11 -1.32 -12.02
C ILE A 4 2.09 -1.10 -10.50
N VAL A 5 3.12 -1.57 -9.81
CA VAL A 5 3.24 -1.46 -8.34
C VAL A 5 3.36 -0.01 -7.90
N GLY A 6 4.20 0.78 -8.57
CA GLY A 6 4.40 2.19 -8.25
C GLY A 6 3.13 3.02 -8.45
N SER A 7 2.43 2.82 -9.58
CA SER A 7 1.12 3.47 -9.83
C SER A 7 0.09 3.06 -8.78
N ALA A 8 -0.01 1.76 -8.48
CA ALA A 8 -0.97 1.25 -7.51
C ALA A 8 -0.76 1.83 -6.11
N LEU A 9 0.49 1.79 -5.61
CA LEU A 9 0.83 2.34 -4.29
C LEU A 9 0.64 3.86 -4.23
N GLY A 10 1.03 4.58 -5.29
CA GLY A 10 0.85 6.02 -5.37
C GLY A 10 -0.63 6.42 -5.26
N VAL A 11 -1.48 5.87 -6.14
CA VAL A 11 -2.92 6.18 -6.15
C VAL A 11 -3.61 5.70 -4.87
N SER A 12 -3.23 4.51 -4.34
CA SER A 12 -3.72 4.04 -3.04
C SER A 12 -3.40 5.05 -1.93
N GLY A 13 -2.15 5.52 -1.88
CA GLY A 13 -1.72 6.52 -0.90
C GLY A 13 -2.51 7.82 -1.02
N MET A 14 -2.71 8.34 -2.23
CA MET A 14 -3.52 9.54 -2.47
C MET A 14 -4.96 9.35 -1.99
N GLY A 15 -5.59 8.23 -2.33
CA GLY A 15 -6.96 7.93 -1.90
C GLY A 15 -7.09 7.89 -0.37
N LEU A 16 -6.12 7.31 0.32
CA LEU A 16 -6.09 7.28 1.79
C LEU A 16 -5.81 8.64 2.41
N GLN A 17 -4.95 9.47 1.79
CA GLN A 17 -4.72 10.84 2.24
C GLN A 17 -6.00 11.69 2.18
N VAL A 18 -6.79 11.54 1.11
CA VAL A 18 -8.10 12.19 0.98
C VAL A 18 -9.10 11.63 2.01
N LEU A 19 -9.16 10.29 2.13
CA LEU A 19 -10.08 9.63 3.07
C LEU A 19 -9.85 10.04 4.52
N LEU A 20 -8.57 10.11 4.92
CA LEU A 20 -8.15 10.44 6.29
C LEU A 20 -7.95 11.94 6.50
N ARG A 21 -8.08 12.75 5.45
CA ARG A 21 -7.71 14.18 5.46
C ARG A 21 -6.34 14.42 6.11
N ASN A 22 -5.42 13.52 5.84
CA ASN A 22 -4.08 13.57 6.40
C ASN A 22 -3.06 13.31 5.28
N PRO A 23 -2.22 14.29 4.92
CA PRO A 23 -1.23 14.16 3.87
C PRO A 23 -0.13 13.13 4.18
N LEU A 24 -0.02 12.70 5.44
CA LEU A 24 0.93 11.69 5.91
C LEU A 24 0.34 10.27 5.90
N ALA A 25 -0.89 10.11 5.48
CA ALA A 25 -1.52 8.79 5.40
C ALA A 25 -0.87 7.94 4.30
N SER A 26 -0.67 6.67 4.61
CA SER A 26 -0.13 5.68 3.66
C SER A 26 -0.84 4.35 3.85
N PRO A 27 -0.80 3.44 2.86
CA PRO A 27 -1.42 2.12 2.97
C PRO A 27 -0.93 1.27 4.16
N TRP A 28 0.26 1.57 4.66
CA TRP A 28 0.85 0.89 5.82
C TRP A 28 0.04 1.07 7.11
N ILE A 29 -0.57 2.23 7.30
CA ILE A 29 -1.33 2.57 8.52
C ILE A 29 -2.56 1.67 8.70
N LEU A 30 -3.08 1.09 7.60
CA LEU A 30 -4.26 0.24 7.65
C LEU A 30 -3.97 -1.22 8.04
N GLY A 31 -2.74 -1.57 8.43
CA GLY A 31 -2.39 -2.94 8.79
C GLY A 31 -2.38 -3.94 7.63
N LEU A 32 -2.58 -3.49 6.39
CA LEU A 32 -2.64 -4.36 5.20
C LEU A 32 -1.33 -5.14 5.02
N SER A 33 -0.20 -4.47 5.10
CA SER A 33 1.12 -5.10 4.92
C SER A 33 1.45 -6.08 6.05
N SER A 34 1.09 -5.73 7.28
CA SER A 34 1.26 -6.62 8.45
C SER A 34 0.36 -7.84 8.37
N GLY A 35 -0.90 -7.66 7.92
CA GLY A 35 -1.83 -8.76 7.67
C GLY A 35 -1.35 -9.68 6.56
N ALA A 36 -0.89 -9.12 5.45
CA ALA A 36 -0.28 -9.88 4.35
C ALA A 36 0.94 -10.68 4.84
N GLY A 37 1.83 -10.05 5.61
CA GLY A 37 2.99 -10.71 6.20
C GLY A 37 2.63 -11.86 7.13
N LEU A 38 1.60 -11.67 7.98
CA LEU A 38 1.11 -12.74 8.85
C LEU A 38 0.55 -13.91 8.02
N GLY A 39 -0.20 -13.61 6.94
CA GLY A 39 -0.72 -14.64 6.04
C GLY A 39 0.38 -15.43 5.34
N VAL A 40 1.42 -14.76 4.85
CA VAL A 40 2.60 -15.42 4.24
C VAL A 40 3.30 -16.31 5.28
N MET A 41 3.56 -15.79 6.47
CA MET A 41 4.23 -16.55 7.52
C MET A 41 3.40 -17.76 7.98
N ALA A 42 2.08 -17.62 8.03
CA ALA A 42 1.17 -18.72 8.36
C ALA A 42 1.22 -19.85 7.30
N ILE A 43 1.25 -19.51 6.02
CA ILE A 43 1.42 -20.50 4.94
C ILE A 43 2.79 -21.17 5.02
N MET A 44 3.87 -20.41 5.19
CA MET A 44 5.21 -20.98 5.32
C MET A 44 5.34 -21.92 6.53
N PHE A 45 4.68 -21.58 7.64
CA PHE A 45 4.59 -22.45 8.80
C PHE A 45 3.78 -23.72 8.50
N ALA A 46 2.64 -23.60 7.81
CA ALA A 46 1.80 -24.75 7.44
C ALA A 46 2.53 -25.70 6.47
N GLU A 47 3.23 -25.15 5.47
CA GLU A 47 4.07 -25.95 4.55
C GLU A 47 5.17 -26.70 5.30
N HIS A 48 5.82 -26.04 6.24
CA HIS A 48 6.85 -26.68 7.06
C HIS A 48 6.30 -27.78 7.97
N SER A 49 5.16 -27.54 8.63
CA SER A 49 4.58 -28.48 9.60
C SER A 49 3.93 -29.71 8.94
N THR A 50 3.37 -29.53 7.73
CA THR A 50 2.70 -30.64 7.00
C THR A 50 3.63 -31.35 6.01
N GLY A 51 4.78 -30.76 5.66
CA GLY A 51 5.65 -31.24 4.57
C GLY A 51 5.05 -31.06 3.17
N MET A 52 3.88 -30.41 3.04
CA MET A 52 3.22 -30.12 1.76
C MET A 52 3.62 -28.74 1.24
N THR A 53 3.90 -28.62 -0.05
CA THR A 53 4.12 -27.34 -0.71
C THR A 53 2.85 -26.87 -1.42
N PHE A 54 2.42 -25.65 -1.15
CA PHE A 54 1.24 -25.06 -1.80
C PHE A 54 1.68 -24.19 -2.97
N ALA A 55 1.35 -24.60 -4.21
CA ALA A 55 1.68 -23.80 -5.39
C ALA A 55 1.11 -22.37 -5.26
N GLY A 56 2.00 -21.36 -5.26
CA GLY A 56 1.60 -19.97 -5.02
C GLY A 56 1.18 -19.65 -3.58
N GLY A 57 1.51 -20.51 -2.61
CA GLY A 57 1.08 -20.38 -1.21
C GLY A 57 1.38 -19.03 -0.59
N GLN A 58 2.58 -18.48 -0.80
CA GLN A 58 2.92 -17.14 -0.28
C GLN A 58 2.01 -16.05 -0.83
N THR A 59 1.68 -16.09 -2.13
CA THR A 59 0.74 -15.14 -2.75
C THR A 59 -0.67 -15.28 -2.16
N VAL A 60 -1.15 -16.52 -2.01
CA VAL A 60 -2.47 -16.79 -1.39
C VAL A 60 -2.48 -16.32 0.06
N GLY A 61 -1.43 -16.63 0.83
CA GLY A 61 -1.27 -16.15 2.20
C GLY A 61 -1.29 -14.63 2.31
N ALA A 62 -0.55 -13.94 1.44
CA ALA A 62 -0.54 -12.48 1.40
C ALA A 62 -1.94 -11.90 1.10
N ILE A 63 -2.65 -12.47 0.12
CA ILE A 63 -4.01 -12.04 -0.23
C ILE A 63 -4.98 -12.24 0.94
N LEU A 64 -5.01 -13.43 1.51
CA LEU A 64 -5.92 -13.76 2.61
C LEU A 64 -5.63 -12.91 3.85
N GLY A 65 -4.35 -12.77 4.23
CA GLY A 65 -3.95 -11.94 5.35
C GLY A 65 -4.28 -10.47 5.16
N ALA A 66 -4.08 -9.92 3.96
CA ALA A 66 -4.48 -8.57 3.61
C ALA A 66 -6.00 -8.37 3.69
N ILE A 67 -6.78 -9.29 3.11
CA ILE A 67 -8.25 -9.22 3.12
C ILE A 67 -8.78 -9.27 4.56
N VAL A 68 -8.31 -10.22 5.37
CA VAL A 68 -8.75 -10.36 6.78
C VAL A 68 -8.42 -9.09 7.55
N SER A 69 -7.19 -8.58 7.44
CA SER A 69 -6.78 -7.34 8.09
C SER A 69 -7.67 -6.14 7.70
N LEU A 70 -7.91 -5.96 6.40
CA LEU A 70 -8.76 -4.87 5.89
C LEU A 70 -10.22 -5.02 6.31
N MET A 71 -10.75 -6.25 6.32
CA MET A 71 -12.12 -6.51 6.80
C MET A 71 -12.26 -6.15 8.28
N LEU A 72 -11.26 -6.51 9.11
CA LEU A 72 -11.23 -6.16 10.52
C LEU A 72 -11.17 -4.63 10.71
N VAL A 73 -10.27 -3.96 9.99
CA VAL A 73 -10.18 -2.49 10.02
C VAL A 73 -11.51 -1.86 9.62
N TYR A 74 -12.12 -2.31 8.52
CA TYR A 74 -13.41 -1.81 8.08
C TYR A 74 -14.52 -2.03 9.09
N ALA A 75 -14.65 -3.26 9.61
CA ALA A 75 -15.71 -3.64 10.54
C ALA A 75 -15.63 -2.87 11.86
N LEU A 76 -14.41 -2.75 12.42
CA LEU A 76 -14.17 -2.11 13.71
C LEU A 76 -14.15 -0.57 13.63
N SER A 77 -13.88 0.00 12.44
CA SER A 77 -13.91 1.48 12.24
C SER A 77 -15.29 2.01 11.87
N ARG A 78 -16.26 1.13 11.68
CA ARG A 78 -17.62 1.51 11.28
C ARG A 78 -18.41 2.03 12.48
N ARG A 79 -18.95 3.24 12.36
CA ARG A 79 -19.87 3.87 13.31
C ARG A 79 -21.23 4.16 12.65
N ARG A 80 -22.22 4.63 13.42
CA ARG A 80 -23.59 4.90 12.94
C ARG A 80 -23.68 5.87 11.74
N GLY A 81 -22.63 6.67 11.49
CA GLY A 81 -22.58 7.62 10.35
C GLY A 81 -21.71 7.15 9.16
N GLY A 82 -21.16 5.93 9.18
CA GLY A 82 -20.23 5.43 8.15
C GLY A 82 -18.86 5.08 8.72
N ILE A 83 -17.81 5.16 7.87
CA ILE A 83 -16.42 4.95 8.31
C ILE A 83 -15.94 6.21 9.02
N ASP A 84 -15.45 6.06 10.25
CA ASP A 84 -14.78 7.12 11.01
C ASP A 84 -13.27 7.08 10.73
N PRO A 85 -12.69 8.12 10.10
CA PRO A 85 -11.28 8.16 9.73
C PRO A 85 -10.32 7.97 10.91
N MET A 86 -10.63 8.57 12.06
CA MET A 86 -9.77 8.48 13.25
C MET A 86 -9.77 7.06 13.83
N SER A 87 -10.96 6.43 13.94
CA SER A 87 -11.07 5.04 14.37
C SER A 87 -10.35 4.10 13.40
N MET A 88 -10.37 4.40 12.10
CA MET A 88 -9.71 3.59 11.09
C MET A 88 -8.18 3.54 11.26
N VAL A 89 -7.56 4.68 11.56
CA VAL A 89 -6.12 4.75 11.87
C VAL A 89 -5.81 3.98 13.15
N LEU A 90 -6.56 4.22 14.21
CA LEU A 90 -6.33 3.57 15.50
C LEU A 90 -6.46 2.04 15.41
N VAL A 91 -7.54 1.57 14.81
CA VAL A 91 -7.77 0.13 14.57
C VAL A 91 -6.67 -0.46 13.69
N GLY A 92 -6.26 0.24 12.61
CA GLY A 92 -5.19 -0.19 11.74
C GLY A 92 -3.86 -0.39 12.47
N VAL A 93 -3.51 0.54 13.36
CA VAL A 93 -2.30 0.42 14.22
C VAL A 93 -2.41 -0.80 15.14
N VAL A 94 -3.54 -0.99 15.82
CA VAL A 94 -3.76 -2.15 16.70
C VAL A 94 -3.66 -3.46 15.92
N ILE A 95 -4.30 -3.55 14.76
CA ILE A 95 -4.22 -4.73 13.87
C ILE A 95 -2.77 -4.98 13.43
N SER A 96 -2.01 -3.92 13.10
CA SER A 96 -0.60 -4.06 12.73
C SER A 96 0.23 -4.65 13.85
N VAL A 97 0.02 -4.21 15.09
CA VAL A 97 0.72 -4.73 16.27
C VAL A 97 0.34 -6.20 16.53
N LEU A 98 -0.94 -6.54 16.44
CA LEU A 98 -1.41 -7.92 16.60
C LEU A 98 -0.85 -8.85 15.53
N CYS A 99 -0.87 -8.44 14.26
CA CYS A 99 -0.24 -9.19 13.16
C CYS A 99 1.26 -9.35 13.38
N GLY A 100 1.96 -8.28 13.79
CA GLY A 100 3.39 -8.33 14.12
C GLY A 100 3.71 -9.33 15.24
N SER A 101 2.90 -9.34 16.30
CA SER A 101 3.03 -10.32 17.39
C SER A 101 2.79 -11.76 16.89
N GLY A 102 1.76 -11.96 16.04
CA GLY A 102 1.51 -13.26 15.40
C GLY A 102 2.69 -13.73 14.53
N ILE A 103 3.29 -12.82 13.76
CA ILE A 103 4.49 -13.10 12.97
C ILE A 103 5.63 -13.54 13.89
N MET A 104 5.88 -12.85 14.99
CA MET A 104 6.96 -13.19 15.93
C MET A 104 6.75 -14.58 16.56
N ILE A 105 5.51 -14.92 16.91
CA ILE A 105 5.20 -16.27 17.42
C ILE A 105 5.51 -17.33 16.37
N LEU A 106 5.03 -17.15 15.13
CA LEU A 106 5.27 -18.11 14.05
C LEU A 106 6.79 -18.21 13.71
N GLN A 107 7.51 -17.10 13.70
CA GLN A 107 8.97 -17.10 13.51
C GLN A 107 9.69 -17.89 14.61
N HIS A 108 9.20 -17.86 15.84
CA HIS A 108 9.80 -18.64 16.92
C HIS A 108 9.64 -20.14 16.70
N LEU A 109 8.55 -20.56 16.05
CA LEU A 109 8.22 -21.98 15.82
C LEU A 109 8.88 -22.59 14.57
N VAL A 110 9.43 -21.77 13.65
CA VAL A 110 10.05 -22.25 12.41
C VAL A 110 11.57 -22.27 12.46
N PRO A 111 12.24 -23.13 11.65
CA PRO A 111 13.71 -23.15 11.53
C PRO A 111 14.31 -21.83 11.00
N MET A 112 15.60 -21.61 11.27
CA MET A 112 16.33 -20.42 10.87
C MET A 112 16.26 -20.11 9.35
N GLY A 113 16.31 -21.13 8.49
CA GLY A 113 16.24 -20.96 7.04
C GLY A 113 14.93 -20.32 6.57
N LEU A 114 13.81 -20.73 7.13
CA LEU A 114 12.49 -20.13 6.82
C LEU A 114 12.36 -18.70 7.34
N ARG A 115 12.97 -18.39 8.50
CA ARG A 115 13.03 -17.02 9.02
C ARG A 115 13.75 -16.09 8.03
N GLY A 116 14.87 -16.55 7.46
CA GLY A 116 15.60 -15.79 6.44
C GLY A 116 14.78 -15.51 5.20
N SER A 117 14.12 -16.53 4.64
CA SER A 117 13.25 -16.38 3.47
C SER A 117 12.08 -15.41 3.72
N PHE A 118 11.47 -15.48 4.89
CA PHE A 118 10.40 -14.55 5.26
C PHE A 118 10.92 -13.12 5.44
N THR A 119 12.11 -12.95 6.06
CA THR A 119 12.72 -11.62 6.20
C THR A 119 13.02 -11.00 4.84
N THR A 120 13.51 -11.80 3.88
CA THR A 120 13.72 -11.34 2.50
C THR A 120 12.40 -10.91 1.84
N TRP A 121 11.30 -11.66 2.06
CA TRP A 121 9.98 -11.27 1.56
C TRP A 121 9.50 -9.94 2.17
N LEU A 122 9.72 -9.72 3.48
CA LEU A 122 9.37 -8.46 4.17
C LEU A 122 10.16 -7.24 3.67
N MET A 123 11.33 -7.45 3.10
CA MET A 123 12.12 -6.35 2.52
C MET A 123 11.55 -5.85 1.20
N GLY A 124 10.59 -6.57 0.62
CA GLY A 124 10.00 -6.26 -0.68
C GLY A 124 10.96 -6.52 -1.84
N GLY A 125 10.42 -7.02 -2.93
CA GLY A 125 11.20 -7.33 -4.13
C GLY A 125 10.31 -7.37 -5.37
N LEU A 126 10.80 -6.86 -6.48
CA LEU A 126 10.12 -7.03 -7.76
C LEU A 126 10.53 -8.39 -8.35
N PRO A 127 9.57 -9.25 -8.73
CA PRO A 127 9.89 -10.53 -9.34
C PRO A 127 10.60 -10.31 -10.68
N GLU A 128 11.67 -11.05 -10.91
CA GLU A 128 12.41 -11.01 -12.17
C GLU A 128 11.64 -11.71 -13.31
N ILE A 129 10.91 -12.75 -12.95
CA ILE A 129 10.10 -13.53 -13.88
C ILE A 129 8.66 -13.53 -13.38
N GLU A 130 7.78 -12.87 -14.12
CA GLU A 130 6.33 -12.85 -13.88
C GLU A 130 5.60 -13.22 -15.17
N SER A 131 4.46 -13.90 -15.06
CA SER A 131 3.67 -14.23 -16.25
C SER A 131 3.03 -12.96 -16.83
N TRP A 132 3.13 -12.79 -18.16
CA TRP A 132 2.51 -11.67 -18.86
C TRP A 132 0.99 -11.59 -18.66
N GLN A 133 0.34 -12.74 -18.49
CA GLN A 133 -1.10 -12.81 -18.19
C GLN A 133 -1.42 -12.19 -16.82
N ARG A 134 -0.64 -12.53 -15.78
CA ARG A 134 -0.81 -11.97 -14.44
C ARG A 134 -0.52 -10.47 -14.41
N LEU A 135 0.56 -10.04 -15.06
CA LEU A 135 0.88 -8.61 -15.19
C LEU A 135 -0.21 -7.85 -15.96
N GLY A 136 -0.72 -8.42 -17.05
CA GLY A 136 -1.81 -7.82 -17.82
C GLY A 136 -3.09 -7.67 -17.01
N LEU A 137 -3.49 -8.70 -16.26
CA LEU A 137 -4.68 -8.67 -15.41
C LEU A 137 -4.55 -7.62 -14.28
N LEU A 138 -3.44 -7.65 -13.55
CA LEU A 138 -3.20 -6.71 -12.44
C LEU A 138 -3.00 -5.29 -12.95
N GLY A 139 -2.34 -5.11 -14.09
CA GLY A 139 -2.21 -3.83 -14.76
C GLY A 139 -3.55 -3.24 -15.19
N ALA A 140 -4.43 -4.05 -15.80
CA ALA A 140 -5.77 -3.65 -16.17
C ALA A 140 -6.61 -3.26 -14.93
N LEU A 141 -6.47 -4.01 -13.82
CA LEU A 141 -7.13 -3.69 -12.55
C LEU A 141 -6.64 -2.35 -11.99
N VAL A 142 -5.32 -2.10 -12.00
CA VAL A 142 -4.74 -0.82 -11.54
C VAL A 142 -5.21 0.34 -12.42
N LEU A 143 -5.24 0.17 -13.75
CA LEU A 143 -5.75 1.18 -14.66
C LEU A 143 -7.23 1.47 -14.42
N ALA A 144 -8.07 0.45 -14.26
CA ALA A 144 -9.48 0.60 -13.96
C ALA A 144 -9.72 1.32 -12.63
N CYS A 145 -9.01 0.94 -11.58
CA CYS A 145 -9.08 1.59 -10.27
C CYS A 145 -8.61 3.06 -10.34
N THR A 146 -7.50 3.32 -11.02
CA THR A 146 -6.98 4.69 -11.23
C THR A 146 -7.97 5.56 -11.99
N TRP A 147 -8.54 5.02 -13.07
CA TRP A 147 -9.58 5.71 -13.83
C TRP A 147 -10.81 6.00 -12.97
N LEU A 148 -11.26 5.05 -12.16
CA LEU A 148 -12.39 5.21 -11.26
C LEU A 148 -12.14 6.30 -10.20
N VAL A 149 -10.95 6.35 -9.61
CA VAL A 149 -10.56 7.41 -8.66
C VAL A 149 -10.51 8.77 -9.36
N ALA A 150 -9.93 8.84 -10.57
CA ALA A 150 -9.90 10.06 -11.37
C ALA A 150 -11.31 10.53 -11.78
N TRP A 151 -12.23 9.60 -12.05
CA TRP A 151 -13.64 9.90 -12.32
C TRP A 151 -14.32 10.57 -11.11
N TRP A 152 -14.00 10.14 -9.89
CA TRP A 152 -14.51 10.77 -8.67
C TRP A 152 -13.80 12.08 -8.33
N GLY A 153 -12.84 12.55 -9.12
CA GLY A 153 -12.04 13.75 -8.86
C GLY A 153 -12.82 14.93 -8.32
N PRO A 154 -13.91 15.42 -8.99
CA PRO A 154 -14.71 16.54 -8.48
C PRO A 154 -15.37 16.26 -7.11
N THR A 155 -15.76 15.01 -6.87
CA THR A 155 -16.30 14.61 -5.56
C THR A 155 -15.18 14.60 -4.49
N LEU A 156 -13.97 14.21 -4.86
CA LEU A 156 -12.81 14.22 -3.96
C LEU A 156 -12.38 15.65 -3.61
N ASP A 157 -12.48 16.58 -4.54
CA ASP A 157 -12.26 18.02 -4.29
C ASP A 157 -13.22 18.52 -3.19
N ALA A 158 -14.49 18.15 -3.27
CA ALA A 158 -15.49 18.50 -2.26
C ALA A 158 -15.27 17.76 -0.91
N VAL A 159 -14.79 16.51 -0.91
CA VAL A 159 -14.45 15.76 0.33
C VAL A 159 -13.32 16.45 1.12
N CYS A 160 -12.47 17.21 0.47
CA CYS A 160 -11.41 17.96 1.16
C CYS A 160 -11.91 19.18 1.94
N LEU A 161 -13.13 19.63 1.71
CA LEU A 161 -13.84 20.63 2.52
C LEU A 161 -14.25 20.04 3.89
N SER A 162 -14.89 20.84 4.73
CA SER A 162 -15.51 20.32 5.96
C SER A 162 -16.65 19.35 5.64
N ASP A 163 -17.05 18.51 6.58
CA ASP A 163 -18.13 17.53 6.37
C ASP A 163 -19.47 18.23 6.07
N ASP A 164 -19.73 19.37 6.72
CA ASP A 164 -20.94 20.16 6.51
C ASP A 164 -20.95 20.82 5.12
N GLU A 165 -19.84 21.39 4.69
CA GLU A 165 -19.69 21.97 3.34
C GLU A 165 -19.81 20.90 2.25
N ALA A 166 -19.14 19.77 2.40
CA ALA A 166 -19.22 18.66 1.45
C ALA A 166 -20.66 18.13 1.31
N THR A 167 -21.38 18.05 2.43
CA THR A 167 -22.77 17.60 2.45
C THR A 167 -23.70 18.65 1.82
N SER A 168 -23.45 19.94 2.07
CA SER A 168 -24.25 21.03 1.49
C SER A 168 -24.18 21.10 -0.04
N VAL A 169 -23.05 20.70 -0.63
CA VAL A 169 -22.89 20.56 -2.09
C VAL A 169 -23.36 19.20 -2.63
N GLY A 170 -24.04 18.39 -1.81
CA GLY A 170 -24.69 17.15 -2.21
C GLY A 170 -23.80 15.90 -2.19
N VAL A 171 -22.61 15.92 -1.58
CA VAL A 171 -21.75 14.75 -1.48
C VAL A 171 -22.23 13.78 -0.41
N ASN A 172 -22.45 12.53 -0.79
CA ASN A 172 -22.73 11.45 0.16
C ASN A 172 -21.41 10.92 0.77
N LEU A 173 -20.95 11.56 1.86
CA LEU A 173 -19.69 11.25 2.53
C LEU A 173 -19.53 9.76 2.92
N PRO A 174 -20.52 9.09 3.53
CA PRO A 174 -20.39 7.66 3.88
C PRO A 174 -20.12 6.78 2.65
N SER A 175 -20.76 7.11 1.53
CA SER A 175 -20.62 6.35 0.28
C SER A 175 -19.23 6.54 -0.34
N ILE A 176 -18.79 7.79 -0.49
CA ILE A 176 -17.50 8.06 -1.11
C ILE A 176 -16.33 7.58 -0.24
N ARG A 177 -16.39 7.73 1.08
CA ARG A 177 -15.39 7.19 2.02
C ARG A 177 -15.27 5.67 1.90
N ARG A 178 -16.40 4.95 1.84
CA ARG A 178 -16.39 3.50 1.63
C ARG A 178 -15.77 3.09 0.30
N ARG A 179 -16.13 3.79 -0.79
CA ARG A 179 -15.58 3.53 -2.14
C ARG A 179 -14.08 3.78 -2.19
N LEU A 180 -13.62 4.90 -1.64
CA LEU A 180 -12.18 5.22 -1.53
C LEU A 180 -11.43 4.18 -0.73
N PHE A 181 -11.95 3.78 0.43
CA PHE A 181 -11.34 2.73 1.24
C PHE A 181 -11.17 1.44 0.43
N LEU A 182 -12.22 0.97 -0.23
CA LEU A 182 -12.18 -0.28 -1.00
C LEU A 182 -11.19 -0.21 -2.17
N VAL A 183 -11.25 0.86 -2.98
CA VAL A 183 -10.37 1.00 -4.14
C VAL A 183 -8.91 1.18 -3.72
N SER A 184 -8.63 2.00 -2.71
CA SER A 184 -7.28 2.17 -2.17
C SER A 184 -6.73 0.87 -1.59
N SER A 185 -7.58 0.08 -0.92
CA SER A 185 -7.21 -1.23 -0.39
C SER A 185 -6.87 -2.23 -1.48
N VAL A 186 -7.66 -2.28 -2.56
CA VAL A 186 -7.38 -3.14 -3.72
C VAL A 186 -6.06 -2.75 -4.38
N LEU A 187 -5.82 -1.46 -4.61
CA LEU A 187 -4.58 -0.97 -5.18
C LEU A 187 -3.36 -1.30 -4.29
N ALA A 188 -3.47 -1.10 -2.98
CA ALA A 188 -2.41 -1.47 -2.05
C ALA A 188 -2.16 -2.98 -2.03
N ALA A 189 -3.21 -3.80 -2.07
CA ALA A 189 -3.09 -5.25 -2.14
C ALA A 189 -2.36 -5.71 -3.42
N VAL A 190 -2.67 -5.12 -4.58
CA VAL A 190 -1.93 -5.38 -5.83
C VAL A 190 -0.44 -5.10 -5.65
N GLY A 191 -0.09 -3.98 -5.01
CA GLY A 191 1.31 -3.64 -4.71
C GLY A 191 1.99 -4.71 -3.87
N VAL A 192 1.35 -5.13 -2.76
CA VAL A 192 1.91 -6.14 -1.85
C VAL A 192 1.98 -7.54 -2.49
N ILE A 193 1.01 -7.90 -3.31
CA ILE A 193 0.98 -9.20 -4.02
C ILE A 193 2.11 -9.32 -5.04
N LEU A 194 2.43 -8.23 -5.74
CA LEU A 194 3.47 -8.23 -6.78
C LEU A 194 4.89 -8.00 -6.23
N ALA A 195 5.02 -7.22 -5.18
CA ALA A 195 6.34 -6.76 -4.75
C ALA A 195 6.59 -6.89 -3.25
N GLY A 196 5.67 -7.50 -2.51
CA GLY A 196 5.75 -7.46 -1.06
C GLY A 196 5.54 -6.05 -0.50
N PRO A 197 5.85 -5.85 0.78
CA PRO A 197 5.68 -4.55 1.41
C PRO A 197 6.74 -3.55 0.93
N ILE A 198 6.30 -2.46 0.26
CA ILE A 198 7.14 -1.34 -0.19
C ILE A 198 6.66 -0.05 0.48
N ALA A 199 7.56 0.58 1.24
CA ALA A 199 7.26 1.81 1.97
C ALA A 199 7.46 3.07 1.12
N PHE A 200 6.94 4.19 1.61
CA PHE A 200 7.13 5.56 1.12
C PHE A 200 6.54 5.91 -0.25
N VAL A 201 6.42 5.01 -1.22
CA VAL A 201 5.89 5.34 -2.56
C VAL A 201 4.51 5.97 -2.47
N GLY A 202 3.60 5.37 -1.69
CA GLY A 202 2.24 5.90 -1.48
C GLY A 202 2.17 7.21 -0.67
N LEU A 203 3.27 7.64 -0.07
CA LEU A 203 3.36 8.90 0.66
C LEU A 203 3.98 9.98 -0.21
N ILE A 204 5.06 9.67 -0.90
CA ILE A 204 5.86 10.63 -1.66
C ILE A 204 5.21 10.98 -3.00
N ALA A 205 4.70 9.97 -3.73
CA ALA A 205 4.13 10.20 -5.06
C ALA A 205 2.97 11.21 -5.05
N PRO A 206 1.96 11.12 -4.16
CA PRO A 206 0.90 12.13 -4.11
C PRO A 206 1.40 13.49 -3.60
N HIS A 207 2.40 13.50 -2.72
CA HIS A 207 3.00 14.75 -2.24
C HIS A 207 3.74 15.48 -3.36
N ALA A 208 4.61 14.77 -4.09
CA ALA A 208 5.32 15.31 -5.25
C ALA A 208 4.34 15.79 -6.33
N ALA A 209 3.27 15.03 -6.59
CA ALA A 209 2.24 15.43 -7.53
C ALA A 209 1.56 16.75 -7.14
N ARG A 210 1.24 16.95 -5.86
CA ARG A 210 0.67 18.23 -5.37
C ARG A 210 1.61 19.39 -5.52
N LEU A 211 2.92 19.20 -5.30
CA LEU A 211 3.92 20.26 -5.48
C LEU A 211 4.10 20.67 -6.94
N MET A 212 3.94 19.72 -7.88
CA MET A 212 4.13 19.96 -9.31
C MET A 212 2.84 20.40 -10.01
N MET A 213 1.69 20.01 -9.48
CA MET A 213 0.39 20.17 -10.13
C MET A 213 -0.61 20.77 -9.12
N CYS A 214 -0.78 22.10 -9.14
CA CYS A 214 -1.87 22.77 -8.39
C CYS A 214 -3.21 22.54 -9.10
N CYS A 215 -3.76 21.33 -9.05
CA CYS A 215 -4.89 20.90 -9.88
C CYS A 215 -5.94 20.13 -9.10
N SER A 216 -7.10 19.92 -9.74
CA SER A 216 -8.18 19.04 -9.25
C SER A 216 -7.68 17.61 -8.99
N HIS A 217 -8.34 16.87 -8.12
CA HIS A 217 -8.01 15.47 -7.81
C HIS A 217 -8.05 14.57 -9.04
N ARG A 218 -8.76 14.93 -10.09
CA ARG A 218 -8.74 14.20 -11.36
C ARG A 218 -7.33 14.17 -11.98
N VAL A 219 -6.70 15.31 -12.12
CA VAL A 219 -5.33 15.43 -12.67
C VAL A 219 -4.32 14.91 -11.66
N LEU A 220 -4.52 15.20 -10.38
CA LEU A 220 -3.67 14.72 -9.29
C LEU A 220 -3.58 13.19 -9.26
N THR A 221 -4.68 12.48 -9.51
CA THR A 221 -4.71 11.00 -9.55
C THR A 221 -3.79 10.46 -10.63
N VAL A 222 -3.89 11.01 -11.86
CA VAL A 222 -3.03 10.59 -12.98
C VAL A 222 -1.57 10.94 -12.71
N GLY A 223 -1.31 12.16 -12.26
CA GLY A 223 0.04 12.60 -11.89
C GLY A 223 0.67 11.74 -10.80
N THR A 224 -0.13 11.36 -9.80
CA THR A 224 0.33 10.47 -8.72
C THR A 224 0.64 9.06 -9.23
N ALA A 225 -0.16 8.51 -10.14
CA ALA A 225 0.11 7.22 -10.76
C ALA A 225 1.43 7.23 -11.53
N LEU A 226 1.67 8.26 -12.34
CA LEU A 226 2.89 8.42 -13.13
C LEU A 226 4.13 8.63 -12.23
N LEU A 227 4.02 9.49 -11.22
CA LEU A 227 5.13 9.74 -10.29
C LEU A 227 5.42 8.52 -9.42
N GLY A 228 4.40 7.77 -8.99
CA GLY A 228 4.60 6.52 -8.27
C GLY A 228 5.30 5.47 -9.12
N ALA A 229 4.91 5.34 -10.39
CA ALA A 229 5.59 4.48 -11.35
C ALA A 229 7.05 4.89 -11.54
N LEU A 230 7.30 6.18 -11.77
CA LEU A 230 8.64 6.72 -11.97
C LEU A 230 9.54 6.49 -10.74
N LEU A 231 9.02 6.78 -9.54
CA LEU A 231 9.75 6.54 -8.28
C LEU A 231 10.17 5.08 -8.13
N LEU A 232 9.29 4.15 -8.46
CA LEU A 232 9.60 2.73 -8.27
C LEU A 232 10.51 2.20 -9.39
N ILE A 233 10.40 2.70 -10.61
CA ILE A 233 11.33 2.39 -11.71
C ILE A 233 12.72 2.91 -11.36
N THR A 234 12.85 4.16 -10.95
CA THR A 234 14.16 4.73 -10.57
C THR A 234 14.77 4.02 -9.36
N ALA A 235 13.96 3.59 -8.39
CA ALA A 235 14.46 2.78 -7.27
C ALA A 235 14.92 1.39 -7.72
N ASP A 236 14.24 0.79 -8.71
CA ASP A 236 14.61 -0.49 -9.29
C ASP A 236 15.91 -0.39 -10.09
N ASP A 237 16.08 0.66 -10.90
CA ASP A 237 17.31 0.93 -11.63
C ASP A 237 18.49 1.20 -10.66
N LEU A 238 18.25 1.99 -9.62
CA LEU A 238 19.27 2.31 -8.61
C LEU A 238 19.77 1.05 -7.90
N ARG A 239 18.87 0.13 -7.50
CA ARG A 239 19.28 -1.14 -6.86
C ARG A 239 20.08 -2.04 -7.79
N GLN A 240 19.89 -1.94 -9.11
CA GLN A 240 20.63 -2.72 -10.10
C GLN A 240 22.05 -2.18 -10.30
N LEU A 241 22.27 -0.89 -10.07
CA LEU A 241 23.59 -0.26 -10.15
C LEU A 241 24.47 -0.56 -8.92
N VAL A 242 23.85 -0.89 -7.79
CA VAL A 242 24.57 -1.17 -6.52
C VAL A 242 24.73 -2.67 -6.35
N ASP A 243 25.87 -3.20 -6.79
CA ASP A 243 26.25 -4.59 -6.53
C ASP A 243 27.17 -4.65 -5.30
N LEU A 244 26.68 -5.27 -4.23
CA LEU A 244 27.43 -5.48 -3.00
C LEU A 244 28.11 -6.87 -2.94
N GLY A 245 28.11 -7.64 -4.04
CA GLY A 245 28.67 -9.00 -4.08
C GLY A 245 27.83 -10.06 -3.33
N THR A 246 26.73 -9.65 -2.68
CA THR A 246 25.80 -10.54 -1.95
C THR A 246 24.46 -10.72 -2.66
N GLY A 247 24.35 -10.27 -3.91
CA GLY A 247 23.12 -10.23 -4.69
C GLY A 247 22.46 -8.84 -4.72
N ARG A 248 21.34 -8.73 -5.47
CA ARG A 248 20.63 -7.47 -5.62
C ARG A 248 19.95 -7.02 -4.33
N LEU A 249 20.07 -5.74 -4.01
CA LEU A 249 19.37 -5.15 -2.85
C LEU A 249 17.85 -5.27 -2.99
N PRO A 250 17.13 -5.61 -1.92
CA PRO A 250 15.67 -5.52 -1.91
C PRO A 250 15.20 -4.08 -2.16
N ILE A 251 14.19 -3.93 -3.02
CA ILE A 251 13.72 -2.60 -3.45
C ILE A 251 13.13 -1.77 -2.30
N GLY A 252 12.54 -2.44 -1.30
CA GLY A 252 11.98 -1.78 -0.12
C GLY A 252 13.05 -1.08 0.73
N ILE A 253 14.30 -1.56 0.73
CA ILE A 253 15.41 -0.88 1.41
C ILE A 253 15.71 0.44 0.69
N VAL A 254 15.84 0.41 -0.64
CA VAL A 254 16.12 1.60 -1.44
C VAL A 254 15.01 2.64 -1.29
N THR A 255 13.74 2.23 -1.43
CA THR A 255 12.59 3.13 -1.27
C THR A 255 12.49 3.70 0.14
N SER A 256 12.87 2.92 1.18
CA SER A 256 12.83 3.40 2.57
C SER A 256 13.92 4.43 2.85
N ILE A 257 15.14 4.21 2.37
CA ILE A 257 16.25 5.17 2.56
C ILE A 257 15.98 6.45 1.77
N VAL A 258 15.74 6.34 0.46
CA VAL A 258 15.50 7.50 -0.40
C VAL A 258 14.22 8.23 0.03
N GLY A 259 13.16 7.48 0.27
CA GLY A 259 11.88 8.02 0.69
C GLY A 259 11.93 8.70 2.06
N GLY A 260 12.59 8.09 3.03
CA GLY A 260 12.78 8.65 4.36
C GLY A 260 13.57 9.96 4.33
N LEU A 261 14.67 10.01 3.59
CA LEU A 261 15.47 11.23 3.43
C LEU A 261 14.70 12.34 2.72
N LEU A 262 14.03 12.02 1.60
CA LEU A 262 13.19 13.00 0.89
C LEU A 262 12.09 13.54 1.79
N PHE A 263 11.43 12.68 2.55
CA PHE A 263 10.37 13.10 3.46
C PHE A 263 10.88 14.00 4.59
N LEU A 264 12.03 13.70 5.18
CA LEU A 264 12.67 14.56 6.18
C LEU A 264 13.02 15.95 5.61
N LEU A 265 13.57 16.00 4.39
CA LEU A 265 13.86 17.25 3.70
C LEU A 265 12.59 18.09 3.46
N LEU A 266 11.49 17.45 3.08
CA LEU A 266 10.21 18.14 2.88
C LEU A 266 9.65 18.70 4.19
N LEU A 267 9.75 17.94 5.29
CA LEU A 267 9.32 18.41 6.61
C LEU A 267 10.11 19.62 7.10
N VAL A 268 11.42 19.65 6.85
CA VAL A 268 12.28 20.78 7.24
C VAL A 268 11.96 22.02 6.42
N ARG A 269 11.76 21.87 5.09
CA ARG A 269 11.42 22.99 4.20
C ARG A 269 10.00 23.53 4.39
N GLY A 270 9.05 22.72 4.81
CA GLY A 270 7.67 23.15 5.05
C GLY A 270 7.46 23.91 6.38
N ARG A 271 8.51 24.11 7.17
CA ARG A 271 8.47 24.90 8.42
C ARG A 271 8.94 26.35 8.24
N GLY A 272 9.34 26.77 7.06
CA GLY A 272 9.64 28.16 6.67
C GLY A 272 8.55 28.70 5.75
#